data_598b9dfa8bcfa89b1a0667c230739d36
#
_entry.id   598b9dfa8bcfa89b1a0667c230739d36
#
_cell.length_a   1.000
_cell.length_b   1.000
_cell.length_c   1.000
_cell.angle_alpha   90.00
_cell.angle_beta   90.00
_cell.angle_gamma   90.00
#
_symmetry.space_group_name_H-M   'P 1'
#
loop_
_entity.id
_entity.type
_entity.pdbx_description
1 polymer ?
#
loop_
_entity_poly.entity_id
_entity_poly.type
_entity_poly.pdbx_seq_one_letter_code
_entity_poly.pdbx_strand_id
1 'polypeptide(L)'
;MRFLHCVHAEFLLTFPRLARTRLGVSLVALGTTLVWLNAHAFDALTVTLQAGALGSILGAAAIVGDDTDRAALTTALTHPTTPLAIATGRWLAIVLPASVLVVVSVTAIGWRTDAVLAGIVATAAVGSFALAVVLSLGRGAALALFLFMAVAGTIPPERLVDLARPGVVRLAAASAMELGPALWHYRDIATGDVSAVLHALAWMGLGILLASAAIARRRIAVP
;
A
#
# COMPACT_ATOMS: atom_id res chain seq x y z
N MET A 1 14.07 20.35 -11.44
CA MET A 1 12.71 20.89 -11.65
C MET A 1 11.82 20.01 -12.51
N ARG A 2 12.26 19.49 -13.68
CA ARG A 2 11.41 18.65 -14.58
C ARG A 2 10.80 17.41 -13.91
N PHE A 3 11.56 16.68 -13.08
CA PHE A 3 11.07 15.50 -12.39
C PHE A 3 9.84 15.79 -11.50
N LEU A 4 9.90 16.81 -10.65
CA LEU A 4 8.80 17.18 -9.75
C LEU A 4 7.55 17.63 -10.52
N HIS A 5 7.71 18.32 -11.65
CA HIS A 5 6.58 18.69 -12.50
C HIS A 5 5.92 17.43 -13.12
N CYS A 6 6.70 16.45 -13.54
CA CYS A 6 6.17 15.18 -14.05
C CYS A 6 5.42 14.38 -12.97
N VAL A 7 5.97 14.31 -11.76
CA VAL A 7 5.32 13.67 -10.60
C VAL A 7 4.00 14.36 -10.28
N HIS A 8 4.00 15.68 -10.23
CA HIS A 8 2.80 16.49 -9.95
C HIS A 8 1.73 16.30 -11.04
N ALA A 9 2.13 16.34 -12.31
CA ALA A 9 1.22 16.12 -13.44
C ALA A 9 0.59 14.71 -13.38
N GLU A 10 1.38 13.67 -13.13
CA GLU A 10 0.87 12.30 -13.01
C GLU A 10 -0.07 12.15 -11.82
N PHE A 11 0.25 12.77 -10.68
CA PHE A 11 -0.63 12.82 -9.52
C PHE A 11 -1.98 13.47 -9.86
N LEU A 12 -1.96 14.65 -10.49
CA LEU A 12 -3.18 15.37 -10.87
C LEU A 12 -4.03 14.62 -11.91
N LEU A 13 -3.42 13.80 -12.77
CA LEU A 13 -4.12 12.94 -13.71
C LEU A 13 -4.75 11.73 -13.03
N THR A 14 -4.04 11.15 -12.07
CA THR A 14 -4.41 9.86 -11.44
C THR A 14 -5.42 10.06 -10.30
N PHE A 15 -5.24 11.05 -9.46
CA PHE A 15 -6.07 11.28 -8.27
C PHE A 15 -7.56 11.51 -8.58
N PRO A 16 -7.96 12.39 -9.55
CA PRO A 16 -9.37 12.56 -9.89
C PRO A 16 -10.00 11.31 -10.50
N ARG A 17 -9.23 10.50 -11.23
CA ARG A 17 -9.70 9.22 -11.75
C ARG A 17 -10.06 8.26 -10.63
N LEU A 18 -9.19 8.17 -9.60
CA LEU A 18 -9.48 7.38 -8.40
C LEU A 18 -10.75 7.84 -7.69
N ALA A 19 -10.94 9.14 -7.53
CA ALA A 19 -12.11 9.70 -6.87
C ALA A 19 -13.42 9.41 -7.61
N ARG A 20 -13.38 9.25 -8.95
CA ARG A 20 -14.55 8.92 -9.79
C ARG A 20 -14.83 7.42 -9.87
N THR A 21 -13.91 6.57 -9.45
CA THR A 21 -14.13 5.12 -9.39
C THR A 21 -14.99 4.77 -8.18
N ARG A 22 -15.47 3.51 -8.12
CA ARG A 22 -16.13 2.96 -6.93
C ARG A 22 -15.21 2.91 -5.70
N LEU A 23 -13.96 3.37 -5.85
CA LEU A 23 -12.96 3.40 -4.79
C LEU A 23 -13.41 4.24 -3.59
N GLY A 24 -13.99 5.42 -3.82
CA GLY A 24 -14.48 6.27 -2.75
C GLY A 24 -15.48 5.55 -1.85
N VAL A 25 -16.44 4.84 -2.45
CA VAL A 25 -17.43 4.02 -1.72
C VAL A 25 -16.74 2.88 -0.98
N SER A 26 -15.79 2.20 -1.63
CA SER A 26 -15.03 1.10 -1.01
C SER A 26 -14.19 1.57 0.17
N LEU A 27 -13.56 2.74 0.07
CA LEU A 27 -12.78 3.32 1.17
C LEU A 27 -13.66 3.73 2.35
N VAL A 28 -14.82 4.34 2.09
CA VAL A 28 -15.80 4.67 3.15
C VAL A 28 -16.31 3.40 3.82
N ALA A 29 -16.70 2.39 3.05
CA ALA A 29 -17.16 1.11 3.59
C ALA A 29 -16.06 0.44 4.42
N LEU A 30 -14.82 0.39 3.92
CA LEU A 30 -13.68 -0.14 4.65
C LEU A 30 -13.43 0.64 5.95
N GLY A 31 -13.40 1.96 5.88
CA GLY A 31 -13.18 2.81 7.05
C GLY A 31 -14.25 2.60 8.13
N THR A 32 -15.52 2.56 7.73
CA THR A 32 -16.63 2.30 8.64
C THR A 32 -16.52 0.91 9.28
N THR A 33 -16.19 -0.11 8.49
CA THR A 33 -16.00 -1.47 8.99
C THR A 33 -14.85 -1.56 9.98
N LEU A 34 -13.71 -0.92 9.66
CA LEU A 34 -12.54 -0.92 10.54
C LEU A 34 -12.80 -0.18 11.85
N VAL A 35 -13.50 0.97 11.80
CA VAL A 35 -13.90 1.68 13.00
C VAL A 35 -14.85 0.84 13.87
N TRP A 36 -15.81 0.15 13.24
CA TRP A 36 -16.73 -0.75 13.94
C TRP A 36 -15.99 -1.93 14.59
N LEU A 37 -15.09 -2.57 13.87
CA LEU A 37 -14.28 -3.68 14.38
C LEU A 37 -13.41 -3.24 15.56
N ASN A 38 -12.80 -2.07 15.47
CA ASN A 38 -11.99 -1.53 16.56
C ASN A 38 -12.82 -1.31 17.85
N ALA A 39 -14.03 -0.77 17.71
CA ALA A 39 -14.93 -0.56 18.86
C ALA A 39 -15.31 -1.86 19.59
N HIS A 40 -15.16 -3.03 18.93
CA HIS A 40 -15.66 -4.30 19.45
C HIS A 40 -14.58 -5.34 19.76
N ALA A 41 -13.43 -5.32 19.09
CA ALA A 41 -12.52 -6.47 19.16
C ALA A 41 -11.03 -6.18 18.96
N PHE A 42 -10.63 -5.02 18.40
CA PHE A 42 -9.26 -4.78 17.99
C PHE A 42 -8.62 -3.58 18.70
N ASP A 43 -7.31 -3.66 18.88
CA ASP A 43 -6.48 -2.56 19.35
C ASP A 43 -6.41 -1.43 18.32
N ALA A 44 -6.49 -0.19 18.81
CA ALA A 44 -6.52 1.04 18.00
C ALA A 44 -5.35 1.12 17.00
N LEU A 45 -4.16 0.74 17.41
CA LEU A 45 -2.97 0.74 16.56
C LEU A 45 -3.10 -0.26 15.41
N THR A 46 -3.58 -1.47 15.70
CA THR A 46 -3.85 -2.50 14.68
C THR A 46 -4.82 -2.02 13.62
N VAL A 47 -5.94 -1.41 14.04
CA VAL A 47 -6.95 -0.87 13.10
C VAL A 47 -6.37 0.24 12.26
N THR A 48 -5.57 1.12 12.84
CA THR A 48 -4.93 2.23 12.12
C THR A 48 -3.95 1.73 11.05
N LEU A 49 -3.11 0.76 11.39
CA LEU A 49 -2.19 0.13 10.45
C LEU A 49 -2.94 -0.56 9.29
N GLN A 50 -4.00 -1.32 9.63
CA GLN A 50 -4.83 -1.99 8.62
C GLN A 50 -5.59 -0.99 7.75
N ALA A 51 -6.12 0.09 8.30
CA ALA A 51 -6.82 1.13 7.54
C ALA A 51 -5.94 1.69 6.41
N GLY A 52 -4.71 2.05 6.73
CA GLY A 52 -3.75 2.55 5.76
C GLY A 52 -3.32 1.51 4.74
N ALA A 53 -2.96 0.31 5.21
CA ALA A 53 -2.49 -0.77 4.35
C ALA A 53 -3.57 -1.23 3.37
N LEU A 54 -4.77 -1.58 3.86
CA LEU A 54 -5.87 -2.07 3.02
C LEU A 54 -6.38 -0.98 2.07
N GLY A 55 -6.45 0.28 2.55
CA GLY A 55 -6.81 1.43 1.72
C GLY A 55 -5.82 1.63 0.57
N SER A 56 -4.53 1.49 0.81
CA SER A 56 -3.50 1.63 -0.23
C SER A 56 -3.52 0.48 -1.24
N ILE A 57 -3.80 -0.75 -0.82
CA ILE A 57 -3.95 -1.89 -1.73
C ILE A 57 -5.17 -1.71 -2.65
N LEU A 58 -6.30 -1.26 -2.09
CA LEU A 58 -7.49 -0.94 -2.89
C LEU A 58 -7.20 0.19 -3.89
N GLY A 59 -6.46 1.22 -3.47
CA GLY A 59 -6.01 2.30 -4.34
C GLY A 59 -5.15 1.81 -5.50
N ALA A 60 -4.18 0.94 -5.22
CA ALA A 60 -3.32 0.34 -6.24
C ALA A 60 -4.14 -0.50 -7.24
N ALA A 61 -5.08 -1.31 -6.74
CA ALA A 61 -5.97 -2.12 -7.58
C ALA A 61 -6.85 -1.25 -8.51
N ALA A 62 -7.33 -0.11 -8.01
CA ALA A 62 -8.16 0.80 -8.80
C ALA A 62 -7.35 1.48 -9.91
N ILE A 63 -6.15 1.99 -9.61
CA ILE A 63 -5.28 2.64 -10.62
C ILE A 63 -4.95 1.70 -11.78
N VAL A 64 -4.49 0.49 -11.47
CA VAL A 64 -4.08 -0.44 -12.52
C VAL A 64 -5.26 -0.97 -13.31
N GLY A 65 -6.44 -0.94 -12.71
CA GLY A 65 -7.64 -1.43 -13.38
C GLY A 65 -8.11 -0.58 -14.55
N ASP A 66 -8.01 0.73 -14.41
CA ASP A 66 -8.39 1.67 -15.47
C ASP A 66 -7.27 1.78 -16.53
N ASP A 67 -6.02 1.48 -16.14
CA ASP A 67 -4.87 1.51 -17.04
C ASP A 67 -4.70 0.25 -17.90
N THR A 68 -5.49 -0.80 -17.65
CA THR A 68 -5.59 -1.95 -18.56
C THR A 68 -6.26 -1.55 -19.87
N ASP A 69 -6.92 -0.42 -19.91
CA ASP A 69 -7.26 0.24 -21.16
C ASP A 69 -5.96 0.74 -21.82
N ARG A 70 -5.49 -0.03 -22.82
CA ARG A 70 -4.22 0.20 -23.54
C ARG A 70 -4.04 1.67 -23.98
N ALA A 71 -5.11 2.39 -24.24
CA ALA A 71 -5.11 3.78 -24.66
C ALA A 71 -4.57 4.75 -23.58
N ALA A 72 -4.96 4.58 -22.31
CA ALA A 72 -4.53 5.48 -21.23
C ALA A 72 -3.03 5.29 -20.91
N LEU A 73 -2.57 4.03 -20.93
CA LEU A 73 -1.16 3.71 -20.72
C LEU A 73 -0.30 4.20 -21.89
N THR A 74 -0.76 4.03 -23.13
CA THR A 74 -0.06 4.48 -24.34
C THR A 74 0.10 6.01 -24.33
N THR A 75 -0.93 6.75 -23.93
CA THR A 75 -0.85 8.23 -23.82
C THR A 75 0.14 8.66 -22.75
N ALA A 76 0.16 8.01 -21.58
CA ALA A 76 1.14 8.30 -20.53
C ALA A 76 2.58 7.94 -20.95
N LEU A 77 2.74 6.92 -21.79
CA LEU A 77 4.04 6.45 -22.28
C LEU A 77 4.59 7.26 -23.47
N THR A 78 3.73 7.97 -24.21
CA THR A 78 4.14 8.88 -25.30
C THR A 78 4.68 10.22 -24.80
N HIS A 79 4.35 10.62 -23.55
CA HIS A 79 4.96 11.81 -22.96
C HIS A 79 6.41 11.56 -22.51
N PRO A 80 7.29 12.56 -22.61
CA PRO A 80 8.71 12.45 -22.22
C PRO A 80 8.88 12.44 -20.68
N THR A 81 8.15 11.55 -20.00
CA THR A 81 8.20 11.37 -18.55
C THR A 81 9.04 10.14 -18.21
N THR A 82 9.78 10.19 -17.12
CA THR A 82 10.55 9.02 -16.66
C THR A 82 9.60 8.01 -15.98
N PRO A 83 9.83 6.68 -16.14
CA PRO A 83 9.06 5.66 -15.44
C PRO A 83 9.02 5.88 -13.91
N LEU A 84 10.11 6.38 -13.34
CA LEU A 84 10.20 6.72 -11.93
C LEU A 84 9.23 7.86 -11.54
N ALA A 85 9.10 8.90 -12.36
CA ALA A 85 8.16 10.00 -12.08
C ALA A 85 6.71 9.52 -12.13
N ILE A 86 6.37 8.64 -13.09
CA ILE A 86 5.05 8.01 -13.18
C ILE A 86 4.77 7.15 -11.94
N ALA A 87 5.71 6.27 -11.55
CA ALA A 87 5.57 5.42 -10.38
C ALA A 87 5.36 6.25 -9.10
N THR A 88 6.17 7.31 -8.91
CA THR A 88 6.07 8.19 -7.73
C THR A 88 4.76 8.97 -7.72
N GLY A 89 4.31 9.51 -8.85
CA GLY A 89 3.03 10.24 -8.94
C GLY A 89 1.83 9.34 -8.63
N ARG A 90 1.81 8.12 -9.14
CA ARG A 90 0.78 7.12 -8.84
C ARG A 90 0.82 6.67 -7.38
N TRP A 91 2.00 6.42 -6.85
CA TRP A 91 2.17 6.10 -5.44
C TRP A 91 1.60 7.21 -4.53
N LEU A 92 1.89 8.48 -4.80
CA LEU A 92 1.30 9.61 -4.06
C LEU A 92 -0.22 9.63 -4.16
N ALA A 93 -0.79 9.37 -5.35
CA ALA A 93 -2.23 9.33 -5.55
C ALA A 93 -2.91 8.19 -4.75
N ILE A 94 -2.20 7.11 -4.45
CA ILE A 94 -2.67 6.00 -3.61
C ILE A 94 -2.54 6.36 -2.12
N VAL A 95 -1.36 6.82 -1.73
CA VAL A 95 -1.00 7.00 -0.32
C VAL A 95 -1.77 8.14 0.33
N LEU A 96 -2.02 9.24 -0.39
CA LEU A 96 -2.73 10.38 0.19
C LEU A 96 -4.15 10.04 0.67
N PRO A 97 -5.05 9.44 -0.14
CA PRO A 97 -6.38 9.07 0.34
C PRO A 97 -6.35 7.97 1.41
N ALA A 98 -5.42 7.03 1.33
CA ALA A 98 -5.24 6.02 2.36
C ALA A 98 -4.74 6.62 3.69
N SER A 99 -3.91 7.65 3.64
CA SER A 99 -3.48 8.41 4.83
C SER A 99 -4.64 9.21 5.46
N VAL A 100 -5.56 9.73 4.65
CA VAL A 100 -6.80 10.34 5.17
C VAL A 100 -7.61 9.30 5.94
N LEU A 101 -7.69 8.07 5.44
CA LEU A 101 -8.38 6.98 6.13
C LEU A 101 -7.72 6.65 7.48
N VAL A 102 -6.39 6.67 7.56
CA VAL A 102 -5.63 6.53 8.82
C VAL A 102 -6.04 7.63 9.82
N VAL A 103 -6.03 8.89 9.39
CA VAL A 103 -6.38 10.03 10.24
C VAL A 103 -7.84 9.92 10.73
N VAL A 104 -8.78 9.60 9.84
CA VAL A 104 -10.19 9.39 10.19
C VAL A 104 -10.35 8.25 11.20
N SER A 105 -9.63 7.16 11.02
CA SER A 105 -9.68 6.02 11.95
C SER A 105 -9.20 6.42 13.35
N VAL A 106 -8.09 7.15 13.42
CA VAL A 106 -7.54 7.62 14.72
C VAL A 106 -8.46 8.65 15.40
N THR A 107 -9.06 9.56 14.64
CA THR A 107 -10.01 10.54 15.22
C THR A 107 -11.26 9.87 15.80
N ALA A 108 -11.73 8.78 15.20
CA ALA A 108 -12.89 8.03 15.68
C ALA A 108 -12.62 7.22 16.94
N ILE A 109 -11.37 6.84 17.20
CA ILE A 109 -10.97 5.96 18.30
C ILE A 109 -10.44 6.77 19.51
N GLY A 110 -9.90 7.94 19.25
CA GLY A 110 -9.16 8.78 20.18
C GLY A 110 -7.79 9.12 19.61
N TRP A 111 -7.49 10.43 19.55
CA TRP A 111 -6.29 10.92 18.91
C TRP A 111 -5.01 10.38 19.56
N ARG A 112 -4.17 9.74 18.75
CA ARG A 112 -2.85 9.22 19.14
C ARG A 112 -1.86 9.51 18.03
N THR A 113 -0.93 10.44 18.27
CA THR A 113 0.07 10.88 17.27
C THR A 113 1.01 9.76 16.83
N ASP A 114 1.38 8.87 17.77
CA ASP A 114 2.20 7.69 17.51
C ASP A 114 1.52 6.72 16.55
N ALA A 115 0.21 6.47 16.74
CA ALA A 115 -0.58 5.64 15.85
C ALA A 115 -0.75 6.25 14.45
N VAL A 116 -0.94 7.58 14.36
CA VAL A 116 -1.00 8.29 13.07
C VAL A 116 0.32 8.13 12.32
N LEU A 117 1.44 8.36 12.99
CA LEU A 117 2.76 8.23 12.38
C LEU A 117 3.00 6.80 11.87
N ALA A 118 2.78 5.80 12.72
CA ALA A 118 2.91 4.39 12.35
C ALA A 118 2.00 4.04 11.16
N GLY A 119 0.74 4.48 11.19
CA GLY A 119 -0.23 4.24 10.11
C GLY A 119 0.17 4.88 8.78
N ILE A 120 0.66 6.13 8.78
CA ILE A 120 1.10 6.81 7.56
C ILE A 120 2.35 6.14 6.98
N VAL A 121 3.32 5.79 7.82
CA VAL A 121 4.54 5.11 7.38
C VAL A 121 4.22 3.71 6.81
N ALA A 122 3.36 2.95 7.47
CA ALA A 122 2.87 1.66 6.97
C ALA A 122 2.14 1.82 5.62
N THR A 123 1.27 2.83 5.51
CA THR A 123 0.55 3.17 4.27
C THR A 123 1.51 3.42 3.11
N ALA A 124 2.57 4.19 3.37
CA ALA A 124 3.58 4.51 2.37
C ALA A 124 4.34 3.27 1.87
N ALA A 125 4.76 2.41 2.79
CA ALA A 125 5.48 1.17 2.48
C ALA A 125 4.58 0.15 1.76
N VAL A 126 3.38 -0.13 2.30
CA VAL A 126 2.44 -1.08 1.69
C VAL A 126 1.92 -0.57 0.35
N GLY A 127 1.64 0.74 0.22
CA GLY A 127 1.17 1.35 -1.01
C GLY A 127 2.16 1.25 -2.15
N SER A 128 3.45 1.44 -1.90
CA SER A 128 4.49 1.28 -2.91
C SER A 128 4.65 -0.18 -3.34
N PHE A 129 4.64 -1.10 -2.39
CA PHE A 129 4.71 -2.53 -2.65
C PHE A 129 3.47 -3.02 -3.43
N ALA A 130 2.27 -2.62 -3.01
CA ALA A 130 1.02 -2.95 -3.67
C ALA A 130 1.00 -2.45 -5.12
N LEU A 131 1.46 -1.22 -5.38
CA LEU A 131 1.60 -0.67 -6.72
C LEU A 131 2.54 -1.53 -7.58
N ALA A 132 3.70 -1.93 -7.05
CA ALA A 132 4.65 -2.79 -7.76
C ALA A 132 4.05 -4.17 -8.08
N VAL A 133 3.40 -4.80 -7.11
CA VAL A 133 2.74 -6.11 -7.26
C VAL A 133 1.65 -6.06 -8.31
N VAL A 134 0.77 -5.06 -8.24
CA VAL A 134 -0.36 -4.95 -9.17
C VAL A 134 0.11 -4.60 -10.58
N LEU A 135 1.12 -3.74 -10.74
CA LEU A 135 1.73 -3.45 -12.04
C LEU A 135 2.44 -4.67 -12.65
N SER A 136 3.01 -5.54 -11.82
CA SER A 136 3.76 -6.72 -12.31
C SER A 136 2.86 -7.92 -12.57
N LEU A 137 1.91 -8.20 -11.67
CA LEU A 137 1.13 -9.43 -11.64
C LEU A 137 -0.37 -9.22 -11.96
N GLY A 138 -0.81 -7.96 -12.03
CA GLY A 138 -2.19 -7.63 -12.34
C GLY A 138 -3.12 -7.54 -11.13
N ARG A 139 -4.39 -7.23 -11.38
CA ARG A 139 -5.43 -6.97 -10.35
C ARG A 139 -5.67 -8.14 -9.40
N GLY A 140 -5.59 -9.37 -9.88
CA GLY A 140 -5.81 -10.56 -9.04
C GLY A 140 -4.84 -10.64 -7.87
N ALA A 141 -3.60 -10.17 -8.07
CA ALA A 141 -2.60 -10.12 -7.01
C ALA A 141 -2.94 -9.11 -5.90
N ALA A 142 -3.68 -8.04 -6.21
CA ALA A 142 -4.16 -7.10 -5.20
C ALA A 142 -5.15 -7.76 -4.23
N LEU A 143 -6.03 -8.62 -4.72
CA LEU A 143 -6.97 -9.35 -3.85
C LEU A 143 -6.22 -10.31 -2.92
N ALA A 144 -5.26 -11.05 -3.43
CA ALA A 144 -4.42 -11.93 -2.61
C ALA A 144 -3.66 -11.14 -1.54
N LEU A 145 -3.05 -10.02 -1.91
CA LEU A 145 -2.34 -9.14 -0.99
C LEU A 145 -3.30 -8.53 0.06
N PHE A 146 -4.51 -8.12 -0.36
CA PHE A 146 -5.54 -7.60 0.54
C PHE A 146 -5.94 -8.62 1.59
N LEU A 147 -6.25 -9.84 1.17
CA LEU A 147 -6.64 -10.93 2.08
C LEU A 147 -5.49 -11.29 3.03
N PHE A 148 -4.26 -11.38 2.50
CA PHE A 148 -3.08 -11.63 3.32
C PHE A 148 -2.89 -10.55 4.38
N MET A 149 -2.92 -9.28 4.01
CA MET A 149 -2.73 -8.16 4.94
C MET A 149 -3.89 -8.03 5.95
N ALA A 150 -5.12 -8.33 5.54
CA ALA A 150 -6.29 -8.28 6.42
C ALA A 150 -6.24 -9.38 7.50
N VAL A 151 -5.74 -10.58 7.16
CA VAL A 151 -5.76 -11.73 8.07
C VAL A 151 -4.43 -11.89 8.79
N ALA A 152 -3.32 -11.87 8.09
CA ALA A 152 -2.00 -12.23 8.62
C ALA A 152 -1.08 -11.03 8.84
N GLY A 153 -1.34 -9.87 8.20
CA GLY A 153 -0.39 -8.76 8.16
C GLY A 153 -0.04 -8.14 9.53
N THR A 154 -0.90 -8.28 10.52
CA THR A 154 -0.67 -7.77 11.88
C THR A 154 -0.25 -8.84 12.89
N ILE A 155 -0.18 -10.10 12.46
CA ILE A 155 0.20 -11.22 13.34
C ILE A 155 1.72 -11.37 13.29
N PRO A 156 2.40 -11.33 14.45
CA PRO A 156 3.84 -11.56 14.49
C PRO A 156 4.20 -12.99 14.01
N PRO A 157 5.32 -13.16 13.29
CA PRO A 157 5.74 -14.47 12.77
C PRO A 157 5.81 -15.56 13.84
N GLU A 158 6.22 -15.20 15.08
CA GLU A 158 6.33 -16.13 16.20
C GLU A 158 4.98 -16.80 16.51
N ARG A 159 3.86 -16.05 16.49
CA ARG A 159 2.53 -16.59 16.73
C ARG A 159 2.02 -17.49 15.61
N LEU A 160 2.36 -17.19 14.36
CA LEU A 160 2.01 -18.05 13.22
C LEU A 160 2.86 -19.32 13.22
N VAL A 161 4.06 -19.22 13.71
CA VAL A 161 5.00 -20.32 13.89
C VAL A 161 4.48 -21.33 14.91
N ASP A 162 3.82 -20.88 15.98
CA ASP A 162 3.20 -21.75 16.99
C ASP A 162 1.98 -22.51 16.47
N LEU A 163 1.30 -21.98 15.45
CA LEU A 163 0.16 -22.61 14.78
C LEU A 163 0.59 -23.64 13.71
N ALA A 164 1.83 -23.54 13.21
CA ALA A 164 2.33 -24.43 12.17
C ALA A 164 3.15 -25.58 12.78
N ARG A 165 3.00 -26.81 12.22
CA ARG A 165 3.85 -27.94 12.60
C ARG A 165 5.32 -27.61 12.38
N PRO A 166 6.22 -28.03 13.30
CA PRO A 166 7.67 -27.79 13.14
C PRO A 166 8.19 -28.41 11.85
N GLY A 167 9.02 -27.69 11.10
CA GLY A 167 9.63 -28.16 9.86
C GLY A 167 9.89 -27.06 8.83
N VAL A 168 10.20 -27.47 7.60
CA VAL A 168 10.53 -26.58 6.48
C VAL A 168 9.39 -25.60 6.15
N VAL A 169 8.14 -26.02 6.33
CA VAL A 169 6.94 -25.17 6.09
C VAL A 169 6.91 -23.99 7.06
N ARG A 170 7.31 -24.20 8.32
CA ARG A 170 7.43 -23.15 9.33
C ARG A 170 8.48 -22.12 8.94
N LEU A 171 9.66 -22.58 8.53
CA LEU A 171 10.76 -21.70 8.11
C LEU A 171 10.37 -20.90 6.87
N ALA A 172 9.76 -21.56 5.89
CA ALA A 172 9.30 -20.92 4.65
C ALA A 172 8.20 -19.88 4.91
N ALA A 173 7.24 -20.17 5.80
CA ALA A 173 6.18 -19.22 6.16
C ALA A 173 6.75 -17.99 6.89
N ALA A 174 7.65 -18.18 7.87
CA ALA A 174 8.31 -17.09 8.56
C ALA A 174 9.11 -16.21 7.59
N SER A 175 9.93 -16.83 6.73
CA SER A 175 10.70 -16.10 5.72
C SER A 175 9.80 -15.35 4.72
N ALA A 176 8.68 -15.95 4.30
CA ALA A 176 7.72 -15.29 3.39
C ALA A 176 7.07 -14.06 4.02
N MET A 177 6.85 -14.06 5.33
CA MET A 177 6.29 -12.91 6.06
C MET A 177 7.28 -11.75 6.19
N GLU A 178 8.58 -12.04 6.19
CA GLU A 178 9.64 -11.02 6.21
C GLU A 178 9.94 -10.46 4.80
N LEU A 179 9.51 -11.15 3.74
CA LEU A 179 9.71 -10.75 2.34
C LEU A 179 8.76 -9.64 1.85
N GLY A 180 8.14 -8.89 2.74
CA GLY A 180 7.21 -7.81 2.40
C GLY A 180 7.13 -6.74 3.47
N PRO A 181 6.34 -5.68 3.22
CA PRO A 181 6.03 -4.71 4.26
C PRO A 181 5.33 -5.39 5.43
N ALA A 182 5.96 -5.41 6.59
CA ALA A 182 5.52 -6.16 7.76
C ALA A 182 4.72 -5.26 8.73
N LEU A 183 3.39 -5.27 8.67
CA LEU A 183 2.55 -4.45 9.55
C LEU A 183 2.77 -4.76 11.03
N TRP A 184 3.05 -6.02 11.36
CA TRP A 184 3.36 -6.43 12.74
C TRP A 184 4.61 -5.71 13.27
N HIS A 185 5.63 -5.51 12.44
CA HIS A 185 6.86 -4.78 12.80
C HIS A 185 6.61 -3.25 12.86
N TYR A 186 5.70 -2.73 12.03
CA TYR A 186 5.38 -1.29 12.03
C TYR A 186 4.62 -0.84 13.28
N ARG A 187 4.13 -1.75 14.11
CA ARG A 187 3.62 -1.43 15.45
C ARG A 187 4.69 -0.78 16.32
N ASP A 188 5.93 -1.20 16.15
CA ASP A 188 7.05 -0.74 16.96
C ASP A 188 7.47 0.71 16.62
N ILE A 189 6.99 1.27 15.51
CA ILE A 189 7.12 2.71 15.20
C ILE A 189 6.43 3.55 16.29
N ALA A 190 5.31 3.10 16.84
CA ALA A 190 4.60 3.79 17.90
C ALA A 190 5.40 3.83 19.23
N THR A 191 6.34 2.93 19.43
CA THR A 191 7.27 2.92 20.57
C THR A 191 8.60 3.61 20.28
N GLY A 192 8.76 4.14 19.06
CA GLY A 192 9.97 4.86 18.65
C GLY A 192 11.08 3.97 18.09
N ASP A 193 10.77 2.74 17.67
CA ASP A 193 11.77 1.86 17.06
C ASP A 193 12.19 2.37 15.67
N VAL A 194 13.44 2.80 15.59
CA VAL A 194 14.07 3.30 14.35
C VAL A 194 14.22 2.18 13.31
N SER A 195 14.41 0.94 13.74
CA SER A 195 14.57 -0.20 12.81
C SER A 195 13.30 -0.42 11.99
N ALA A 196 12.13 -0.29 12.61
CA ALA A 196 10.84 -0.40 11.95
C ALA A 196 10.61 0.72 10.92
N VAL A 197 11.05 1.94 11.24
CA VAL A 197 11.00 3.08 10.30
C VAL A 197 11.92 2.83 9.10
N LEU A 198 13.16 2.41 9.34
CA LEU A 198 14.13 2.12 8.28
C LEU A 198 13.65 0.98 7.37
N HIS A 199 13.07 -0.08 7.95
CA HIS A 199 12.47 -1.17 7.20
C HIS A 199 11.32 -0.67 6.30
N ALA A 200 10.42 0.16 6.82
CA ALA A 200 9.33 0.74 6.04
C ALA A 200 9.84 1.63 4.89
N LEU A 201 10.85 2.48 5.15
CA LEU A 201 11.47 3.32 4.13
C LEU A 201 12.18 2.50 3.05
N ALA A 202 12.85 1.40 3.42
CA ALA A 202 13.47 0.47 2.48
C ALA A 202 12.42 -0.16 1.55
N TRP A 203 11.31 -0.65 2.10
CA TRP A 203 10.20 -1.20 1.30
C TRP A 203 9.51 -0.14 0.45
N MET A 204 9.35 1.08 0.95
CA MET A 204 8.83 2.19 0.14
C MET A 204 9.72 2.46 -1.07
N GLY A 205 11.03 2.60 -0.88
CA GLY A 205 11.99 2.82 -1.95
C GLY A 205 12.01 1.67 -2.95
N LEU A 206 12.11 0.43 -2.46
CA LEU A 206 12.12 -0.78 -3.29
C LEU A 206 10.81 -0.92 -4.09
N GLY A 207 9.67 -0.68 -3.47
CA GLY A 207 8.36 -0.73 -4.14
C GLY A 207 8.26 0.26 -5.28
N ILE A 208 8.70 1.52 -5.09
CA ILE A 208 8.71 2.54 -6.14
C ILE A 208 9.66 2.13 -7.29
N LEU A 209 10.84 1.59 -6.97
CA LEU A 209 11.79 1.12 -7.98
C LEU A 209 11.23 -0.05 -8.79
N LEU A 210 10.63 -1.03 -8.14
CA LEU A 210 9.98 -2.17 -8.81
C LEU A 210 8.80 -1.74 -9.67
N ALA A 211 7.97 -0.81 -9.18
CA ALA A 211 6.88 -0.22 -9.97
C ALA A 211 7.42 0.52 -11.20
N SER A 212 8.49 1.31 -11.04
CA SER A 212 9.17 1.98 -12.14
C SER A 212 9.72 0.99 -13.19
N ALA A 213 10.34 -0.11 -12.74
CA ALA A 213 10.82 -1.17 -13.62
C ALA A 213 9.68 -1.87 -14.38
N ALA A 214 8.55 -2.12 -13.71
CA ALA A 214 7.35 -2.70 -14.34
C ALA A 214 6.78 -1.77 -15.43
N ILE A 215 6.73 -0.46 -15.18
CA ILE A 215 6.33 0.55 -16.18
C ILE A 215 7.30 0.58 -17.35
N ALA A 216 8.62 0.58 -17.08
CA ALA A 216 9.65 0.59 -18.12
C ALA A 216 9.57 -0.62 -19.05
N ARG A 217 9.36 -1.83 -18.50
CA ARG A 217 9.17 -3.07 -19.29
C ARG A 217 7.98 -2.98 -20.22
N ARG A 218 6.87 -2.42 -19.78
CA ARG A 218 5.66 -2.24 -20.61
C ARG A 218 5.90 -1.23 -21.74
N ARG A 219 6.75 -0.23 -21.52
CA ARG A 219 7.14 0.77 -22.52
C ARG A 219 7.91 0.15 -23.69
N ILE A 220 8.77 -0.83 -23.42
CA ILE A 220 9.56 -1.53 -24.44
C ILE A 220 8.69 -2.50 -25.26
N ALA A 221 7.60 -3.00 -24.67
CA ALA A 221 6.71 -3.97 -25.31
C ALA A 221 5.65 -3.35 -26.25
N VAL A 222 5.63 -2.02 -26.39
CA VAL A 222 4.76 -1.31 -27.36
C VAL A 222 5.59 -1.06 -28.61
N PRO A 223 5.32 -1.76 -29.75
CA PRO A 223 6.00 -1.54 -31.03
C PRO A 223 5.70 -0.15 -31.59
#